data_8cc75c1d6be85101ed863b97e5bb54fe
#
_entry.id   8cc75c1d6be85101ed863b97e5bb54fe
#
_cell.length_a   1.000
_cell.length_b   1.000
_cell.length_c   1.000
_cell.angle_alpha   90.00
_cell.angle_beta   90.00
_cell.angle_gamma   90.00
#
_symmetry.space_group_name_H-M   'P 1'
#
loop_
_entity.id
_entity.type
_entity.pdbx_description
1 polymer ?
#
loop_
_entity_poly.entity_id
_entity_poly.type
_entity_poly.pdbx_seq_one_letter_code
_entity_poly.pdbx_strand_id
1 'polypeptide(L)'
;MIGFFRFLSCPAKGICSPSKKEMHMNDTGIEGAEIVVVGGSSGMGLALARRLLSEGAHVTVAGRAAVKLEAAKRSLDDHPRLRTAVLDVTREDEVAAFFGARDRVDHIVSTAADIEGAYQLLPDMQLSAAQRVVESKFYGPLLLAKHGAPCLPSSGSITYTSGVAACRPAARGSVVAAVNAALEGLVRALAVELAPLRINAVSPGWVDTPIWEFVAGDARKATLEAMAQRLPAGRVGRPEDIADAIRFLIGNGFATGTILHVEGGHRLV
;
A
#
# COMPACT_ATOMS: atom_id res chain seq x y z
N MET A 1 11.95 33.45 -20.98
CA MET A 1 12.90 32.59 -21.72
C MET A 1 12.60 31.15 -21.28
N ILE A 2 11.73 30.46 -22.03
CA ILE A 2 11.22 29.11 -21.69
C ILE A 2 12.07 28.12 -22.49
N GLY A 3 12.91 27.36 -21.78
CA GLY A 3 13.78 26.36 -22.40
C GLY A 3 13.01 25.08 -22.71
N PHE A 4 12.91 24.72 -23.97
CA PHE A 4 12.39 23.44 -24.43
C PHE A 4 13.37 22.32 -24.09
N PHE A 5 12.96 21.37 -23.25
CA PHE A 5 13.65 20.10 -23.07
C PHE A 5 13.39 19.19 -24.27
N ARG A 6 14.47 18.84 -24.96
CA ARG A 6 14.47 17.86 -26.05
C ARG A 6 14.26 16.46 -25.48
N PHE A 7 13.19 15.81 -25.92
CA PHE A 7 13.00 14.37 -25.74
C PHE A 7 14.05 13.61 -26.58
N LEU A 8 14.85 12.79 -25.92
CA LEU A 8 15.70 11.79 -26.57
C LEU A 8 14.80 10.68 -27.12
N SER A 9 14.81 10.50 -28.41
CA SER A 9 14.09 9.44 -29.13
C SER A 9 14.69 8.06 -28.83
N CYS A 10 13.92 7.19 -28.21
CA CYS A 10 14.20 5.76 -28.14
C CYS A 10 13.71 5.10 -29.44
N PRO A 11 14.46 4.16 -30.05
CA PRO A 11 14.05 3.53 -31.31
C PRO A 11 12.83 2.63 -31.11
N ALA A 12 11.82 2.82 -31.94
CA ALA A 12 10.58 2.07 -31.99
C ALA A 12 10.86 0.58 -32.29
N LYS A 13 10.64 -0.30 -31.31
CA LYS A 13 10.38 -1.71 -31.54
C LYS A 13 8.90 -1.87 -31.86
N GLY A 14 8.61 -2.65 -32.91
CA GLY A 14 7.35 -2.79 -33.62
C GLY A 14 6.10 -2.83 -32.73
N ILE A 15 5.12 -2.03 -33.14
CA ILE A 15 3.78 -1.98 -32.55
C ILE A 15 3.07 -3.30 -32.92
N CYS A 16 3.03 -4.22 -31.95
CA CYS A 16 2.11 -5.36 -32.02
C CYS A 16 0.71 -4.83 -31.74
N SER A 17 -0.17 -4.86 -32.73
CA SER A 17 -1.57 -4.48 -32.61
C SER A 17 -2.26 -5.38 -31.60
N PRO A 18 -2.86 -4.90 -30.51
CA PRO A 18 -3.60 -5.75 -29.58
C PRO A 18 -4.87 -6.23 -30.28
N SER A 19 -5.06 -7.57 -30.35
CA SER A 19 -6.33 -8.18 -30.72
C SER A 19 -7.44 -7.61 -29.83
N LYS A 20 -8.55 -7.13 -30.44
CA LYS A 20 -9.77 -6.72 -29.75
C LYS A 20 -10.34 -7.96 -29.01
N LYS A 21 -9.94 -8.14 -27.76
CA LYS A 21 -10.66 -8.99 -26.82
C LYS A 21 -11.88 -8.16 -26.39
N GLU A 22 -13.08 -8.64 -26.71
CA GLU A 22 -14.32 -8.03 -26.24
C GLU A 22 -14.23 -7.94 -24.71
N MET A 23 -14.28 -6.71 -24.21
CA MET A 23 -14.22 -6.42 -22.80
C MET A 23 -15.59 -6.76 -22.20
N HIS A 24 -15.72 -7.97 -21.65
CA HIS A 24 -16.87 -8.33 -20.85
C HIS A 24 -16.95 -7.39 -19.65
N MET A 25 -18.12 -6.79 -19.43
CA MET A 25 -18.40 -5.82 -18.35
C MET A 25 -18.19 -6.36 -16.92
N ASN A 26 -17.71 -7.60 -16.76
CA ASN A 26 -17.37 -8.25 -15.49
C ASN A 26 -15.86 -8.53 -15.31
N ASP A 27 -15.02 -8.12 -16.24
CA ASP A 27 -13.58 -8.30 -16.09
C ASP A 27 -13.02 -7.25 -15.12
N THR A 28 -12.97 -7.60 -13.83
CA THR A 28 -12.45 -6.73 -12.76
C THR A 28 -10.93 -6.55 -12.84
N GLY A 29 -10.27 -7.16 -13.82
CA GLY A 29 -8.81 -7.13 -13.98
C GLY A 29 -8.03 -7.85 -12.86
N ILE A 30 -8.71 -8.63 -12.02
CA ILE A 30 -8.13 -9.32 -10.85
C ILE A 30 -7.83 -10.79 -11.16
N GLU A 31 -8.72 -11.48 -11.87
CA GLU A 31 -8.53 -12.91 -12.17
C GLU A 31 -7.26 -13.12 -13.02
N GLY A 32 -6.37 -13.96 -12.55
CA GLY A 32 -5.08 -14.25 -13.19
C GLY A 32 -4.05 -13.11 -13.12
N ALA A 33 -4.35 -11.98 -12.46
CA ALA A 33 -3.39 -10.89 -12.27
C ALA A 33 -2.27 -11.28 -11.29
N GLU A 34 -1.03 -10.89 -11.60
CA GLU A 34 0.12 -11.03 -10.70
C GLU A 34 0.21 -9.80 -9.78
N ILE A 35 -0.09 -9.96 -8.50
CA ILE A 35 -0.20 -8.86 -7.54
C ILE A 35 0.81 -9.04 -6.40
N VAL A 36 1.63 -8.00 -6.17
CA VAL A 36 2.56 -7.94 -5.04
C VAL A 36 1.93 -7.16 -3.90
N VAL A 37 1.83 -7.78 -2.72
CA VAL A 37 1.33 -7.14 -1.49
C VAL A 37 2.46 -7.07 -0.47
N VAL A 38 3.11 -5.92 -0.39
CA VAL A 38 4.15 -5.64 0.61
C VAL A 38 3.50 -5.27 1.95
N GLY A 39 3.93 -5.92 3.03
CA GLY A 39 3.24 -5.86 4.33
C GLY A 39 2.03 -6.79 4.43
N GLY A 40 1.91 -7.76 3.51
CA GLY A 40 0.78 -8.68 3.41
C GLY A 40 0.76 -9.81 4.47
N SER A 41 1.71 -9.85 5.40
CA SER A 41 1.79 -10.92 6.40
C SER A 41 0.86 -10.74 7.61
N SER A 42 0.17 -9.60 7.74
CA SER A 42 -0.76 -9.34 8.84
C SER A 42 -1.75 -8.21 8.50
N GLY A 43 -2.77 -8.04 9.35
CA GLY A 43 -3.69 -6.89 9.29
C GLY A 43 -4.31 -6.67 7.91
N MET A 44 -4.28 -5.41 7.45
CA MET A 44 -4.90 -4.97 6.20
C MET A 44 -4.33 -5.67 4.97
N GLY A 45 -3.00 -5.88 4.93
CA GLY A 45 -2.35 -6.56 3.81
C GLY A 45 -2.72 -8.04 3.71
N LEU A 46 -2.86 -8.72 4.85
CA LEU A 46 -3.30 -10.12 4.87
C LEU A 46 -4.76 -10.27 4.44
N ALA A 47 -5.64 -9.36 4.92
CA ALA A 47 -7.03 -9.33 4.48
C ALA A 47 -7.15 -9.09 2.97
N LEU A 48 -6.33 -8.18 2.43
CA LEU A 48 -6.25 -7.95 0.98
C LEU A 48 -5.76 -9.20 0.23
N ALA A 49 -4.69 -9.84 0.70
CA ALA A 49 -4.17 -11.06 0.07
C ALA A 49 -5.26 -12.15 -0.01
N ARG A 50 -5.99 -12.37 1.09
CA ARG A 50 -7.15 -13.29 1.14
C ARG A 50 -8.20 -12.93 0.10
N ARG A 51 -8.57 -11.66 0.03
CA ARG A 51 -9.57 -11.16 -0.92
C ARG A 51 -9.14 -11.39 -2.38
N LEU A 52 -7.92 -11.02 -2.72
CA LEU A 52 -7.38 -11.17 -4.08
C LEU A 52 -7.27 -12.63 -4.51
N LEU A 53 -6.82 -13.52 -3.61
CA LEU A 53 -6.77 -14.96 -3.87
C LEU A 53 -8.17 -15.53 -4.15
N SER A 54 -9.20 -15.10 -3.39
CA SER A 54 -10.58 -15.55 -3.61
C SER A 54 -11.17 -15.06 -4.93
N GLU A 55 -10.63 -13.98 -5.52
CA GLU A 55 -10.99 -13.45 -6.84
C GLU A 55 -10.09 -14.00 -7.97
N GLY A 56 -9.24 -14.97 -7.67
CA GLY A 56 -8.45 -15.69 -8.68
C GLY A 56 -7.11 -15.07 -9.04
N ALA A 57 -6.63 -14.05 -8.31
CA ALA A 57 -5.30 -13.50 -8.52
C ALA A 57 -4.18 -14.45 -8.11
N HIS A 58 -3.00 -14.26 -8.69
CA HIS A 58 -1.73 -14.75 -8.16
C HIS A 58 -1.15 -13.69 -7.22
N VAL A 59 -0.97 -14.01 -5.95
CA VAL A 59 -0.55 -13.05 -4.94
C VAL A 59 0.83 -13.40 -4.41
N THR A 60 1.75 -12.44 -4.48
CA THR A 60 3.02 -12.51 -3.74
C THR A 60 2.93 -11.63 -2.50
N VAL A 61 2.89 -12.24 -1.32
CA VAL A 61 2.98 -11.54 -0.04
C VAL A 61 4.45 -11.32 0.31
N ALA A 62 4.87 -10.08 0.46
CA ALA A 62 6.23 -9.71 0.80
C ALA A 62 6.33 -9.01 2.15
N GLY A 63 7.44 -9.25 2.87
CA GLY A 63 7.70 -8.64 4.17
C GLY A 63 9.03 -9.10 4.76
N ARG A 64 9.50 -8.43 5.83
CA ARG A 64 10.83 -8.66 6.42
C ARG A 64 10.97 -9.96 7.21
N ALA A 65 9.91 -10.42 7.85
CA ALA A 65 9.95 -11.51 8.81
C ALA A 65 9.47 -12.84 8.19
N ALA A 66 10.40 -13.74 7.89
CA ALA A 66 10.09 -15.06 7.33
C ALA A 66 9.05 -15.83 8.16
N VAL A 67 9.17 -15.79 9.49
CA VAL A 67 8.22 -16.46 10.41
C VAL A 67 6.80 -15.92 10.24
N LYS A 68 6.62 -14.60 10.06
CA LYS A 68 5.31 -14.00 9.81
C LYS A 68 4.76 -14.36 8.43
N LEU A 69 5.63 -14.47 7.42
CA LEU A 69 5.24 -14.91 6.08
C LEU A 69 4.75 -16.35 6.08
N GLU A 70 5.44 -17.25 6.78
CA GLU A 70 5.00 -18.64 6.94
C GLU A 70 3.68 -18.75 7.72
N ALA A 71 3.49 -17.93 8.76
CA ALA A 71 2.22 -17.87 9.47
C ALA A 71 1.08 -17.35 8.57
N ALA A 72 1.33 -16.33 7.77
CA ALA A 72 0.38 -15.81 6.79
C ALA A 72 0.02 -16.86 5.75
N LYS A 73 1.01 -17.58 5.21
CA LYS A 73 0.82 -18.65 4.23
C LYS A 73 -0.13 -19.73 4.78
N ARG A 74 0.12 -20.22 6.00
CA ARG A 74 -0.77 -21.17 6.66
C ARG A 74 -2.18 -20.61 6.89
N SER A 75 -2.32 -19.35 7.29
CA SER A 75 -3.62 -18.72 7.52
C SER A 75 -4.42 -18.48 6.24
N LEU A 76 -3.78 -18.59 5.09
CA LEU A 76 -4.36 -18.54 3.75
C LEU A 76 -4.44 -19.95 3.12
N ASP A 77 -4.46 -21.01 3.95
CA ASP A 77 -4.63 -22.41 3.58
C ASP A 77 -3.61 -22.89 2.53
N ASP A 78 -2.36 -22.40 2.61
CA ASP A 78 -1.29 -22.69 1.64
C ASP A 78 -1.76 -22.59 0.18
N HIS A 79 -2.58 -21.58 -0.10
CA HIS A 79 -3.29 -21.41 -1.37
C HIS A 79 -2.33 -21.53 -2.57
N PRO A 80 -2.66 -22.32 -3.64
CA PRO A 80 -1.73 -22.62 -4.73
C PRO A 80 -1.28 -21.40 -5.55
N ARG A 81 -2.05 -20.31 -5.54
CA ARG A 81 -1.72 -19.04 -6.19
C ARG A 81 -1.02 -18.04 -5.25
N LEU A 82 -0.68 -18.46 -4.02
CA LEU A 82 0.05 -17.65 -3.06
C LEU A 82 1.54 -17.95 -3.12
N ARG A 83 2.34 -16.90 -3.18
CA ARG A 83 3.79 -16.94 -2.97
C ARG A 83 4.16 -16.04 -1.81
N THR A 84 5.24 -16.33 -1.12
CA THR A 84 5.81 -15.47 -0.10
C THR A 84 7.24 -15.08 -0.47
N ALA A 85 7.65 -13.87 -0.11
CA ALA A 85 9.00 -13.39 -0.34
C ALA A 85 9.51 -12.55 0.83
N VAL A 86 10.73 -12.83 1.28
CA VAL A 86 11.41 -11.93 2.23
C VAL A 86 11.87 -10.70 1.47
N LEU A 87 11.46 -9.53 1.96
CA LEU A 87 11.79 -8.23 1.35
C LEU A 87 11.79 -7.14 2.41
N ASP A 88 12.90 -6.45 2.54
CA ASP A 88 12.97 -5.18 3.25
C ASP A 88 12.89 -4.00 2.27
N VAL A 89 11.78 -3.28 2.31
CA VAL A 89 11.55 -2.14 1.40
C VAL A 89 12.46 -0.94 1.68
N THR A 90 13.18 -0.93 2.80
CA THR A 90 14.15 0.11 3.13
C THR A 90 15.52 -0.15 2.48
N ARG A 91 15.70 -1.34 1.91
CA ARG A 91 16.93 -1.79 1.24
C ARG A 91 16.74 -1.74 -0.27
N GLU A 92 17.35 -0.74 -0.91
CA GLU A 92 17.21 -0.54 -2.36
C GLU A 92 17.72 -1.74 -3.17
N ASP A 93 18.83 -2.34 -2.76
CA ASP A 93 19.41 -3.53 -3.38
C ASP A 93 18.44 -4.73 -3.38
N GLU A 94 17.74 -4.94 -2.25
CA GLU A 94 16.73 -6.00 -2.14
C GLU A 94 15.52 -5.71 -3.02
N VAL A 95 15.03 -4.46 -3.03
CA VAL A 95 13.89 -4.07 -3.87
C VAL A 95 14.23 -4.20 -5.35
N ALA A 96 15.42 -3.76 -5.77
CA ALA A 96 15.89 -3.88 -7.14
C ALA A 96 16.01 -5.36 -7.57
N ALA A 97 16.61 -6.22 -6.74
CA ALA A 97 16.73 -7.65 -7.01
C ALA A 97 15.35 -8.34 -7.06
N PHE A 98 14.44 -7.94 -6.14
CA PHE A 98 13.09 -8.49 -6.08
C PHE A 98 12.30 -8.26 -7.36
N PHE A 99 12.31 -7.06 -7.92
CA PHE A 99 11.64 -6.75 -9.18
C PHE A 99 12.42 -7.22 -10.40
N GLY A 100 13.76 -7.14 -10.37
CA GLY A 100 14.61 -7.61 -11.45
C GLY A 100 14.50 -9.13 -11.75
N ALA A 101 14.04 -9.91 -10.79
CA ALA A 101 13.78 -11.34 -10.95
C ALA A 101 12.36 -11.67 -11.46
N ARG A 102 11.56 -10.66 -11.86
CA ARG A 102 10.16 -10.83 -12.29
C ARG A 102 9.95 -10.32 -13.71
N ASP A 103 9.34 -11.17 -14.52
CA ASP A 103 8.99 -10.80 -15.91
C ASP A 103 7.75 -9.90 -15.95
N ARG A 104 6.83 -10.04 -14.98
CA ARG A 104 5.56 -9.31 -14.94
C ARG A 104 5.06 -9.13 -13.50
N VAL A 105 4.53 -7.97 -13.24
CA VAL A 105 3.66 -7.64 -12.10
C VAL A 105 2.55 -6.74 -12.63
N ASP A 106 1.28 -7.04 -12.31
CA ASP A 106 0.17 -6.20 -12.77
C ASP A 106 -0.16 -5.08 -11.78
N HIS A 107 -0.05 -5.39 -10.48
CA HIS A 107 -0.33 -4.41 -9.43
C HIS A 107 0.63 -4.56 -8.26
N ILE A 108 1.02 -3.43 -7.69
CA ILE A 108 1.83 -3.36 -6.46
C ILE A 108 1.00 -2.67 -5.37
N VAL A 109 0.92 -3.29 -4.20
CA VAL A 109 0.29 -2.70 -3.02
C VAL A 109 1.28 -2.68 -1.87
N SER A 110 1.39 -1.54 -1.18
CA SER A 110 2.18 -1.45 0.04
C SER A 110 1.32 -1.02 1.24
N THR A 111 1.25 -1.92 2.21
CA THR A 111 0.71 -1.67 3.55
C THR A 111 1.81 -1.69 4.62
N ALA A 112 3.07 -1.80 4.19
CA ALA A 112 4.22 -1.86 5.08
C ALA A 112 4.42 -0.54 5.84
N ALA A 113 4.65 -0.64 7.14
CA ALA A 113 5.00 0.46 8.00
C ALA A 113 5.79 -0.05 9.20
N ASP A 114 6.87 0.63 9.55
CA ASP A 114 7.56 0.46 10.81
C ASP A 114 7.30 1.71 11.66
N ILE A 115 6.40 1.59 12.62
CA ILE A 115 5.99 2.69 13.49
C ILE A 115 6.35 2.43 14.96
N GLU A 116 7.18 1.43 15.22
CA GLU A 116 7.61 1.11 16.57
C GLU A 116 8.32 2.31 17.21
N GLY A 117 7.84 2.73 18.39
CA GLY A 117 8.36 3.89 19.10
C GLY A 117 8.05 5.25 18.47
N ALA A 118 7.22 5.32 17.41
CA ALA A 118 6.92 6.56 16.71
C ALA A 118 5.77 7.39 17.33
N TYR A 119 5.01 6.81 18.27
CA TYR A 119 3.93 7.51 18.96
C TYR A 119 4.40 8.06 20.30
N GLN A 120 5.27 9.06 20.26
CA GLN A 120 5.84 9.75 21.41
C GLN A 120 5.55 11.26 21.37
N LEU A 121 5.50 11.92 22.53
CA LEU A 121 5.55 13.37 22.58
C LEU A 121 6.90 13.85 22.02
N LEU A 122 6.92 15.01 21.38
CA LEU A 122 8.11 15.50 20.68
C LEU A 122 9.38 15.52 21.56
N PRO A 123 9.34 15.94 22.83
CA PRO A 123 10.53 15.94 23.68
C PRO A 123 11.11 14.55 23.94
N ASP A 124 10.29 13.52 23.89
CA ASP A 124 10.67 12.12 24.18
C ASP A 124 10.96 11.32 22.90
N MET A 125 10.73 11.90 21.71
CA MET A 125 10.86 11.26 20.42
C MET A 125 12.32 10.89 20.13
N GLN A 126 12.55 9.59 19.95
CA GLN A 126 13.85 9.12 19.50
C GLN A 126 13.98 9.30 17.99
N LEU A 127 15.04 10.01 17.54
CA LEU A 127 15.25 10.26 16.11
C LEU A 127 15.31 8.96 15.29
N SER A 128 15.88 7.90 15.84
CA SER A 128 15.94 6.58 15.19
C SER A 128 14.55 5.98 14.92
N ALA A 129 13.58 6.21 15.80
CA ALA A 129 12.19 5.81 15.57
C ALA A 129 11.57 6.62 14.42
N ALA A 130 11.78 7.94 14.41
CA ALA A 130 11.35 8.81 13.33
C ALA A 130 11.97 8.38 11.96
N GLN A 131 13.26 8.07 11.94
CA GLN A 131 13.95 7.59 10.74
C GLN A 131 13.33 6.30 10.20
N ARG A 132 13.05 5.29 11.05
CA ARG A 132 12.39 4.04 10.61
C ARG A 132 11.02 4.30 9.96
N VAL A 133 10.24 5.25 10.48
CA VAL A 133 8.96 5.64 9.85
C VAL A 133 9.19 6.22 8.46
N VAL A 134 10.15 7.15 8.32
CA VAL A 134 10.49 7.77 7.02
C VAL A 134 10.99 6.70 6.04
N GLU A 135 11.90 5.84 6.47
CA GLU A 135 12.45 4.77 5.63
C GLU A 135 11.35 3.82 5.14
N SER A 136 10.50 3.33 6.04
CA SER A 136 9.49 2.34 5.67
C SER A 136 8.28 2.93 4.94
N LYS A 137 7.84 4.15 5.28
CA LYS A 137 6.61 4.74 4.73
C LYS A 137 6.82 5.85 3.69
N PHE A 138 8.05 6.27 3.44
CA PHE A 138 8.35 7.22 2.37
C PHE A 138 9.38 6.67 1.40
N TYR A 139 10.58 6.31 1.86
CA TYR A 139 11.58 5.73 0.96
C TYR A 139 11.18 4.36 0.43
N GLY A 140 10.58 3.49 1.25
CA GLY A 140 10.06 2.20 0.78
C GLY A 140 9.07 2.34 -0.38
N PRO A 141 7.99 3.13 -0.27
CA PRO A 141 7.10 3.47 -1.39
C PRO A 141 7.82 4.05 -2.62
N LEU A 142 8.78 4.95 -2.43
CA LEU A 142 9.58 5.51 -3.53
C LEU A 142 10.37 4.42 -4.26
N LEU A 143 11.04 3.53 -3.53
CA LEU A 143 11.81 2.42 -4.09
C LEU A 143 10.93 1.39 -4.79
N LEU A 144 9.75 1.09 -4.22
CA LEU A 144 8.75 0.23 -4.87
C LEU A 144 8.28 0.82 -6.22
N ALA A 145 8.08 2.13 -6.30
CA ALA A 145 7.78 2.78 -7.57
C ALA A 145 8.97 2.75 -8.54
N LYS A 146 10.15 3.13 -8.07
CA LYS A 146 11.37 3.21 -8.88
C LYS A 146 11.70 1.88 -9.57
N HIS A 147 11.67 0.79 -8.83
CA HIS A 147 12.07 -0.53 -9.33
C HIS A 147 10.90 -1.38 -9.82
N GLY A 148 9.69 -1.12 -9.31
CA GLY A 148 8.49 -1.89 -9.69
C GLY A 148 7.80 -1.36 -10.93
N ALA A 149 7.75 -0.04 -11.17
CA ALA A 149 7.06 0.52 -12.32
C ALA A 149 7.53 -0.05 -13.68
N PRO A 150 8.83 -0.32 -13.91
CA PRO A 150 9.27 -0.93 -15.17
C PRO A 150 8.69 -2.34 -15.44
N CYS A 151 8.24 -3.05 -14.40
CA CYS A 151 7.65 -4.40 -14.52
C CYS A 151 6.13 -4.36 -14.72
N LEU A 152 5.50 -3.18 -14.61
CA LEU A 152 4.06 -3.03 -14.74
C LEU A 152 3.64 -2.80 -16.20
N PRO A 153 2.54 -3.42 -16.67
CA PRO A 153 1.91 -3.04 -17.92
C PRO A 153 1.29 -1.64 -17.81
N SER A 154 1.02 -1.00 -18.94
CA SER A 154 0.42 0.34 -18.98
C SER A 154 -0.94 0.45 -18.26
N SER A 155 -1.65 -0.66 -18.10
CA SER A 155 -2.89 -0.76 -17.31
C SER A 155 -2.65 -1.01 -15.82
N GLY A 156 -1.40 -1.19 -15.41
CA GLY A 156 -1.01 -1.52 -14.05
C GLY A 156 -1.27 -0.42 -13.03
N SER A 157 -1.11 -0.77 -11.75
CA SER A 157 -1.25 0.24 -10.69
C SER A 157 -0.35 -0.02 -9.48
N ILE A 158 -0.05 1.07 -8.77
CA ILE A 158 0.58 1.03 -7.46
C ILE A 158 -0.38 1.69 -6.45
N THR A 159 -0.68 0.98 -5.35
CA THR A 159 -1.53 1.51 -4.28
C THR A 159 -0.77 1.48 -2.96
N TYR A 160 -0.68 2.63 -2.32
CA TYR A 160 -0.03 2.80 -1.02
C TYR A 160 -1.04 2.92 0.12
N THR A 161 -0.56 2.78 1.35
CA THR A 161 -1.35 3.06 2.55
C THR A 161 -0.76 4.26 3.28
N SER A 162 -1.48 5.38 3.24
CA SER A 162 -1.25 6.57 4.04
C SER A 162 -1.87 6.40 5.45
N GLY A 163 -2.61 7.36 5.94
CA GLY A 163 -3.39 7.28 7.18
C GLY A 163 -4.03 8.61 7.53
N VAL A 164 -5.16 8.56 8.22
CA VAL A 164 -5.96 9.73 8.60
C VAL A 164 -5.16 10.80 9.35
N ALA A 165 -4.05 10.43 9.99
CA ALA A 165 -3.17 11.38 10.69
C ALA A 165 -2.60 12.47 9.76
N ALA A 166 -2.54 12.25 8.43
CA ALA A 166 -2.15 13.29 7.47
C ALA A 166 -3.06 14.53 7.52
N CYS A 167 -4.35 14.34 7.77
CA CYS A 167 -5.36 15.43 7.81
C CYS A 167 -6.01 15.60 9.18
N ARG A 168 -5.94 14.61 10.06
CA ARG A 168 -6.45 14.63 11.43
C ARG A 168 -5.36 14.17 12.41
N PRO A 169 -4.31 14.96 12.64
CA PRO A 169 -3.22 14.60 13.55
C PRO A 169 -3.69 14.60 15.01
N ALA A 170 -3.05 13.76 15.81
CA ALA A 170 -3.23 13.72 17.26
C ALA A 170 -1.88 13.93 17.96
N ALA A 171 -1.93 14.27 19.25
CA ALA A 171 -0.73 14.29 20.09
C ALA A 171 0.02 12.95 19.98
N ARG A 172 1.34 12.97 20.07
CA ARG A 172 2.25 11.85 19.87
C ARG A 172 2.38 11.35 18.42
N GLY A 173 1.60 11.87 17.47
CA GLY A 173 1.56 11.41 16.08
C GLY A 173 2.30 12.30 15.09
N SER A 174 3.14 13.23 15.52
CA SER A 174 3.75 14.25 14.65
C SER A 174 4.52 13.64 13.46
N VAL A 175 5.38 12.67 13.71
CA VAL A 175 6.18 12.01 12.66
C VAL A 175 5.29 11.21 11.70
N VAL A 176 4.35 10.43 12.25
CA VAL A 176 3.43 9.62 11.44
C VAL A 176 2.53 10.51 10.57
N ALA A 177 2.05 11.64 11.12
CA ALA A 177 1.24 12.62 10.39
C ALA A 177 2.03 13.24 9.22
N ALA A 178 3.26 13.69 9.49
CA ALA A 178 4.13 14.30 8.49
C ALA A 178 4.47 13.32 7.37
N VAL A 179 4.84 12.07 7.69
CA VAL A 179 5.20 11.06 6.70
C VAL A 179 3.99 10.60 5.87
N ASN A 180 2.81 10.46 6.48
CA ASN A 180 1.58 10.19 5.73
C ASN A 180 1.28 11.31 4.73
N ALA A 181 1.38 12.58 5.13
CA ALA A 181 1.18 13.73 4.24
C ALA A 181 2.22 13.78 3.11
N ALA A 182 3.49 13.47 3.41
CA ALA A 182 4.55 13.35 2.42
C ALA A 182 4.25 12.25 1.40
N LEU A 183 3.79 11.08 1.85
CA LEU A 183 3.37 9.98 0.96
C LEU A 183 2.22 10.40 0.04
N GLU A 184 1.24 11.15 0.54
CA GLU A 184 0.14 11.66 -0.28
C GLU A 184 0.63 12.65 -1.35
N GLY A 185 1.65 13.46 -1.03
CA GLY A 185 2.36 14.29 -2.01
C GLY A 185 3.06 13.46 -3.08
N LEU A 186 3.78 12.41 -2.67
CA LEU A 186 4.46 11.48 -3.56
C LEU A 186 3.48 10.78 -4.52
N VAL A 187 2.34 10.33 -4.04
CA VAL A 187 1.28 9.69 -4.86
C VAL A 187 0.86 10.60 -6.01
N ARG A 188 0.59 11.88 -5.73
CA ARG A 188 0.18 12.85 -6.76
C ARG A 188 1.28 13.12 -7.78
N ALA A 189 2.53 13.21 -7.34
CA ALA A 189 3.68 13.40 -8.22
C ALA A 189 3.90 12.19 -9.13
N LEU A 190 3.93 10.98 -8.55
CA LEU A 190 4.13 9.74 -9.31
C LEU A 190 2.99 9.43 -10.28
N ALA A 191 1.75 9.81 -9.97
CA ALA A 191 0.61 9.65 -10.87
C ALA A 191 0.77 10.45 -12.18
N VAL A 192 1.49 11.55 -12.12
CA VAL A 192 1.84 12.35 -13.32
C VAL A 192 3.10 11.81 -13.99
N GLU A 193 4.14 11.54 -13.22
CA GLU A 193 5.44 11.14 -13.71
C GLU A 193 5.44 9.76 -14.37
N LEU A 194 4.69 8.81 -13.82
CA LEU A 194 4.64 7.42 -14.28
C LEU A 194 3.41 7.12 -15.16
N ALA A 195 2.67 8.15 -15.61
CA ALA A 195 1.53 7.93 -16.50
C ALA A 195 1.94 7.09 -17.73
N PRO A 196 1.12 6.12 -18.18
CA PRO A 196 -0.28 5.88 -17.81
C PRO A 196 -0.51 4.95 -16.60
N LEU A 197 0.53 4.56 -15.85
CA LEU A 197 0.35 3.79 -14.62
C LEU A 197 -0.52 4.56 -13.61
N ARG A 198 -1.40 3.85 -12.92
CA ARG A 198 -2.26 4.47 -11.92
C ARG A 198 -1.62 4.37 -10.54
N ILE A 199 -1.44 5.51 -9.90
CA ILE A 199 -0.80 5.60 -8.58
C ILE A 199 -1.80 6.20 -7.60
N ASN A 200 -2.14 5.46 -6.54
CA ASN A 200 -3.14 5.87 -5.56
C ASN A 200 -2.69 5.56 -4.12
N ALA A 201 -3.40 6.10 -3.16
CA ALA A 201 -3.30 5.64 -1.78
C ALA A 201 -4.68 5.47 -1.14
N VAL A 202 -4.76 4.55 -0.17
CA VAL A 202 -5.83 4.51 0.82
C VAL A 202 -5.34 5.23 2.07
N SER A 203 -6.20 6.04 2.69
CA SER A 203 -5.96 6.69 3.97
C SER A 203 -6.90 6.11 5.03
N PRO A 204 -6.46 5.05 5.75
CA PRO A 204 -7.26 4.43 6.81
C PRO A 204 -7.43 5.34 8.01
N GLY A 205 -8.56 5.19 8.71
CA GLY A 205 -8.75 5.66 10.07
C GLY A 205 -8.25 4.66 11.11
N TRP A 206 -9.00 4.52 12.18
CA TRP A 206 -8.77 3.54 13.22
C TRP A 206 -9.27 2.18 12.75
N VAL A 207 -8.35 1.30 12.40
CA VAL A 207 -8.61 -0.07 11.92
C VAL A 207 -8.07 -1.06 12.94
N ASP A 208 -8.87 -2.03 13.34
CA ASP A 208 -8.47 -3.05 14.31
C ASP A 208 -7.47 -4.04 13.69
N THR A 209 -6.20 -3.80 13.93
CA THR A 209 -5.06 -4.57 13.43
C THR A 209 -4.05 -4.84 14.54
N PRO A 210 -3.10 -5.77 14.37
CA PRO A 210 -2.06 -6.03 15.36
C PRO A 210 -1.18 -4.81 15.73
N ILE A 211 -1.22 -3.73 14.95
CA ILE A 211 -0.47 -2.51 15.24
C ILE A 211 -0.84 -1.91 16.60
N TRP A 212 -2.09 -2.11 17.04
CA TRP A 212 -2.59 -1.60 18.31
C TRP A 212 -1.98 -2.29 19.54
N GLU A 213 -1.38 -3.46 19.38
CA GLU A 213 -0.60 -4.12 20.42
C GLU A 213 0.62 -3.29 20.80
N PHE A 214 1.25 -2.63 19.81
CA PHE A 214 2.39 -1.73 20.03
C PHE A 214 1.96 -0.33 20.49
N VAL A 215 0.78 0.15 20.08
CA VAL A 215 0.32 1.52 20.35
C VAL A 215 -0.38 1.63 21.70
N ALA A 216 -1.17 0.63 22.07
CA ALA A 216 -2.04 0.67 23.25
C ALA A 216 -1.85 -0.49 24.23
N GLY A 217 -1.11 -1.55 23.87
CA GLY A 217 -0.88 -2.70 24.72
C GLY A 217 -2.18 -3.27 25.29
N ASP A 218 -2.22 -3.49 26.61
CA ASP A 218 -3.39 -4.02 27.32
C ASP A 218 -4.63 -3.12 27.23
N ALA A 219 -4.44 -1.82 26.96
CA ALA A 219 -5.53 -0.87 26.77
C ALA A 219 -6.17 -0.91 25.37
N ARG A 220 -5.69 -1.78 24.44
CA ARG A 220 -6.16 -1.87 23.06
C ARG A 220 -7.69 -1.90 22.95
N LYS A 221 -8.34 -2.82 23.67
CA LYS A 221 -9.80 -2.99 23.57
C LYS A 221 -10.54 -1.72 24.00
N ALA A 222 -10.23 -1.19 25.17
CA ALA A 222 -10.86 0.02 25.69
C ALA A 222 -10.61 1.24 24.78
N THR A 223 -9.41 1.35 24.21
CA THR A 223 -9.03 2.43 23.31
C THR A 223 -9.83 2.38 21.99
N LEU A 224 -9.99 1.19 21.41
CA LEU A 224 -10.77 1.01 20.18
C LEU A 224 -12.28 1.21 20.43
N GLU A 225 -12.82 0.75 21.56
CA GLU A 225 -14.21 0.97 21.96
C GLU A 225 -14.52 2.45 22.17
N ALA A 226 -13.64 3.18 22.87
CA ALA A 226 -13.78 4.62 23.05
C ALA A 226 -13.75 5.40 21.73
N MET A 227 -12.90 4.99 20.77
CA MET A 227 -12.87 5.58 19.45
C MET A 227 -14.13 5.25 18.66
N ALA A 228 -14.63 4.01 18.73
CA ALA A 228 -15.86 3.60 18.03
C ALA A 228 -17.06 4.49 18.38
N GLN A 229 -17.18 4.89 19.64
CA GLN A 229 -18.25 5.79 20.10
C GLN A 229 -18.14 7.22 19.54
N ARG A 230 -16.95 7.63 19.14
CA ARG A 230 -16.69 8.97 18.58
C ARG A 230 -16.86 9.03 17.06
N LEU A 231 -16.64 7.89 16.38
CA LEU A 231 -16.71 7.86 14.93
C LEU A 231 -18.16 7.90 14.43
N PRO A 232 -18.49 8.72 13.42
CA PRO A 232 -19.80 8.72 12.77
C PRO A 232 -20.28 7.34 12.31
N ALA A 233 -19.35 6.45 11.91
CA ALA A 233 -19.68 5.07 11.53
C ALA A 233 -20.06 4.17 12.72
N GLY A 234 -19.94 4.64 13.97
CA GLY A 234 -20.28 3.90 15.18
C GLY A 234 -19.37 2.69 15.48
N ARG A 235 -18.29 2.53 14.73
CA ARG A 235 -17.31 1.45 14.89
C ARG A 235 -15.94 1.85 14.38
N VAL A 236 -14.91 1.17 14.84
CA VAL A 236 -13.62 1.17 14.17
C VAL A 236 -13.66 0.31 12.90
N GLY A 237 -12.75 0.57 11.98
CA GLY A 237 -12.61 -0.21 10.75
C GLY A 237 -12.10 -1.63 11.03
N ARG A 238 -12.40 -2.53 10.11
CA ARG A 238 -11.81 -3.86 10.03
C ARG A 238 -10.76 -3.89 8.92
N PRO A 239 -9.80 -4.81 8.95
CA PRO A 239 -8.85 -5.00 7.85
C PRO A 239 -9.52 -5.15 6.49
N GLU A 240 -10.68 -5.80 6.43
CA GLU A 240 -11.47 -6.03 5.23
C GLU A 240 -12.02 -4.74 4.62
N ASP A 241 -12.41 -3.74 5.43
CA ASP A 241 -12.87 -2.44 4.95
C ASP A 241 -11.77 -1.75 4.08
N ILE A 242 -10.51 -1.93 4.48
CA ILE A 242 -9.36 -1.37 3.76
C ILE A 242 -8.99 -2.23 2.55
N ALA A 243 -9.08 -3.55 2.70
CA ALA A 243 -8.87 -4.47 1.59
C ALA A 243 -9.83 -4.21 0.43
N ASP A 244 -11.11 -3.99 0.71
CA ASP A 244 -12.13 -3.66 -0.29
C ASP A 244 -11.85 -2.31 -0.98
N ALA A 245 -11.38 -1.31 -0.23
CA ALA A 245 -10.98 -0.02 -0.78
C ALA A 245 -9.76 -0.13 -1.71
N ILE A 246 -8.74 -0.89 -1.33
CA ILE A 246 -7.57 -1.15 -2.16
C ILE A 246 -7.98 -1.93 -3.41
N ARG A 247 -8.81 -2.96 -3.26
CA ARG A 247 -9.35 -3.74 -4.37
C ARG A 247 -10.11 -2.86 -5.37
N PHE A 248 -10.91 -1.90 -4.89
CA PHE A 248 -11.58 -0.91 -5.73
C PHE A 248 -10.56 -0.09 -6.54
N LEU A 249 -9.50 0.41 -5.91
CA LEU A 249 -8.45 1.19 -6.60
C LEU A 249 -7.68 0.35 -7.64
N ILE A 250 -7.47 -0.94 -7.39
CA ILE A 250 -6.89 -1.87 -8.36
C ILE A 250 -7.79 -1.99 -9.58
N GLY A 251 -9.10 -2.23 -9.38
CA GLY A 251 -10.04 -2.52 -10.48
C GLY A 251 -10.59 -1.29 -11.19
N ASN A 252 -10.47 -0.07 -10.63
CA ASN A 252 -11.00 1.13 -11.24
C ASN A 252 -9.96 1.79 -12.14
N GLY A 253 -10.06 1.57 -13.44
CA GLY A 253 -9.14 2.08 -14.47
C GLY A 253 -9.11 3.62 -14.62
N PHE A 254 -10.02 4.34 -13.96
CA PHE A 254 -10.08 5.81 -14.03
C PHE A 254 -9.61 6.50 -12.73
N ALA A 255 -9.27 5.72 -11.68
CA ALA A 255 -8.75 6.25 -10.43
C ALA A 255 -7.22 6.33 -10.47
N THR A 256 -6.67 7.54 -10.47
CA THR A 256 -5.22 7.81 -10.34
C THR A 256 -4.99 9.13 -9.61
N GLY A 257 -3.88 9.27 -8.89
CA GLY A 257 -3.54 10.45 -8.09
C GLY A 257 -4.45 10.68 -6.88
N THR A 258 -5.33 9.73 -6.54
CA THR A 258 -6.32 9.88 -5.47
C THR A 258 -5.84 9.35 -4.13
N ILE A 259 -6.33 9.99 -3.06
CA ILE A 259 -6.23 9.50 -1.69
C ILE A 259 -7.65 9.10 -1.27
N LEU A 260 -7.91 7.81 -1.23
CA LEU A 260 -9.22 7.29 -0.83
C LEU A 260 -9.29 7.18 0.70
N HIS A 261 -10.05 8.04 1.32
CA HIS A 261 -10.23 8.05 2.77
C HIS A 261 -11.26 6.99 3.21
N VAL A 262 -10.82 6.05 4.06
CA VAL A 262 -11.66 4.99 4.65
C VAL A 262 -11.44 5.01 6.16
N GLU A 263 -12.16 5.89 6.86
CA GLU A 263 -11.80 6.30 8.21
C GLU A 263 -13.00 6.49 9.16
N GLY A 264 -14.19 6.00 8.74
CA GLY A 264 -15.40 6.03 9.57
C GLY A 264 -15.93 7.43 9.91
N GLY A 265 -15.56 8.44 9.15
CA GLY A 265 -15.92 9.84 9.41
C GLY A 265 -14.99 10.56 10.41
N HIS A 266 -13.83 9.98 10.74
CA HIS A 266 -12.90 10.56 11.72
C HIS A 266 -12.42 11.97 11.37
N ARG A 267 -12.35 12.32 10.09
CA ARG A 267 -11.99 13.67 9.65
C ARG A 267 -13.02 14.74 10.03
N LEU A 268 -14.24 14.35 10.32
CA LEU A 268 -15.38 15.24 10.58
C LEU A 268 -15.59 15.51 12.08
N VAL A 269 -14.92 14.74 12.96
CA VAL A 269 -15.13 14.79 14.42
C VAL A 269 -13.86 14.95 15.24
#